data_2634f42da25cc2168b88bb5acc8dbfed
#
_entry.id   2634f42da25cc2168b88bb5acc8dbfed
#
_cell.length_a   1.000
_cell.length_b   1.000
_cell.length_c   1.000
_cell.angle_alpha   90.00
_cell.angle_beta   90.00
_cell.angle_gamma   90.00
#
_symmetry.space_group_name_H-M   'P 1'
#
loop_
_entity.id
_entity.type
_entity.pdbx_description
1 polymer ?
#
loop_
_entity_poly.entity_id
_entity_poly.type
_entity_poly.pdbx_seq_one_letter_code
_entity_poly.pdbx_strand_id
1 'polypeptide(L)'
;MPIGVAAKELGVHPDTLRRWEREGRIEPAERTPGGRRRYDLTKLRNLAPHKAPSTRTTIAYARVSTNGQKDDLTRQVALLESFCAAQGWTYEVITDVGSGLNYHNRGLRLLISRICSGEVGRLVLSHKDRLLRFGSELVFSLCEHFGTEVVILNASEDSTFEEDLAEDVIEIVTVFTARLYGSRSHTNKTVMDQLRSVAAEVAR
;
A
#
# COMPACT_ATOMS: atom_id res chain seq x y z
N MET A 1 -1.25 0.82 24.50
CA MET A 1 -0.13 0.73 23.55
C MET A 1 0.01 2.00 22.72
N PRO A 2 1.18 2.30 22.09
CA PRO A 2 1.36 3.46 21.20
C PRO A 2 0.50 3.35 19.93
N ILE A 3 0.16 4.48 19.30
CA ILE A 3 -0.71 4.54 18.11
C ILE A 3 -0.18 3.71 16.93
N GLY A 4 1.14 3.70 16.68
CA GLY A 4 1.72 2.92 15.59
C GLY A 4 1.57 1.41 15.78
N VAL A 5 1.70 0.93 17.03
CA VAL A 5 1.49 -0.48 17.37
C VAL A 5 0.01 -0.84 17.28
N ALA A 6 -0.88 0.02 17.80
CA ALA A 6 -2.33 -0.18 17.72
C ALA A 6 -2.81 -0.21 16.27
N ALA A 7 -2.30 0.67 15.41
CA ALA A 7 -2.61 0.70 13.99
C ALA A 7 -2.16 -0.57 13.27
N LYS A 8 -0.94 -1.05 13.55
CA LYS A 8 -0.41 -2.31 13.01
C LYS A 8 -1.29 -3.50 13.39
N GLU A 9 -1.66 -3.61 14.65
CA GLU A 9 -2.50 -4.70 15.16
C GLU A 9 -3.93 -4.71 14.60
N LEU A 10 -4.45 -3.53 14.25
CA LEU A 10 -5.78 -3.39 13.63
C LEU A 10 -5.74 -3.44 12.10
N GLY A 11 -4.55 -3.54 11.49
CA GLY A 11 -4.39 -3.52 10.04
C GLY A 11 -4.79 -2.19 9.39
N VAL A 12 -4.66 -1.07 10.10
CA VAL A 12 -5.02 0.26 9.60
C VAL A 12 -3.84 1.23 9.66
N HIS A 13 -3.89 2.29 8.85
CA HIS A 13 -2.89 3.37 8.94
C HIS A 13 -3.06 4.17 10.25
N PRO A 14 -1.97 4.65 10.90
CA PRO A 14 -2.05 5.46 12.12
C PRO A 14 -2.96 6.68 12.00
N ASP A 15 -3.06 7.31 10.82
CA ASP A 15 -3.94 8.44 10.59
C ASP A 15 -5.42 8.06 10.58
N THR A 16 -5.75 6.82 10.26
CA THR A 16 -7.10 6.27 10.43
C THR A 16 -7.51 6.31 11.91
N LEU A 17 -6.63 5.90 12.83
CA LEU A 17 -6.91 6.00 14.27
C LEU A 17 -7.04 7.45 14.75
N ARG A 18 -6.21 8.37 14.23
CA ARG A 18 -6.33 9.81 14.54
C ARG A 18 -7.65 10.40 14.04
N ARG A 19 -8.09 9.97 12.84
CA ARG A 19 -9.40 10.36 12.30
C ARG A 19 -10.54 9.85 13.17
N TRP A 20 -10.53 8.56 13.51
CA TRP A 20 -11.56 7.97 14.37
C TRP A 20 -11.65 8.64 15.74
N GLU A 21 -10.50 9.08 16.31
CA GLU A 21 -10.49 9.87 17.54
C GLU A 21 -11.15 11.25 17.33
N ARG A 22 -10.83 11.94 16.22
CA ARG A 22 -11.47 13.24 15.88
C ARG A 22 -12.98 13.10 15.65
N GLU A 23 -13.41 12.00 15.09
CA GLU A 23 -14.83 11.68 14.83
C GLU A 23 -15.55 11.16 16.09
N GLY A 24 -14.86 11.05 17.24
CA GLY A 24 -15.43 10.53 18.47
C GLY A 24 -15.75 9.03 18.42
N ARG A 25 -15.22 8.28 17.43
CA ARG A 25 -15.47 6.86 17.27
C ARG A 25 -14.63 6.00 18.21
N ILE A 26 -13.44 6.50 18.56
CA ILE A 26 -12.53 5.87 19.52
C ILE A 26 -12.01 6.92 20.49
N GLU A 27 -11.71 6.49 21.71
CA GLU A 27 -11.02 7.30 22.71
C GLU A 27 -9.69 6.64 23.08
N PRO A 28 -8.59 7.39 23.23
CA PRO A 28 -7.36 6.82 23.76
C PRO A 28 -7.60 6.38 25.21
N ALA A 29 -7.09 5.21 25.59
CA ALA A 29 -7.24 4.68 26.95
C ALA A 29 -6.57 5.60 27.98
N GLU A 30 -5.44 6.22 27.61
CA GLU A 30 -4.75 7.21 28.41
C GLU A 30 -3.87 8.11 27.54
N ARG A 31 -3.47 9.27 28.09
CA ARG A 31 -2.43 10.13 27.53
C ARG A 31 -1.24 10.15 28.50
N THR A 32 -0.04 9.90 28.00
CA THR A 32 1.16 10.03 28.83
C THR A 32 1.38 11.50 29.24
N PRO A 33 2.18 11.78 30.29
CA PRO A 33 2.50 13.17 30.69
C PRO A 33 3.08 14.03 29.54
N GLY A 34 3.72 13.40 28.54
CA GLY A 34 4.21 14.04 27.31
C GLY A 34 3.15 14.14 26.19
N GLY A 35 1.85 13.95 26.46
CA GLY A 35 0.74 14.09 25.52
C GLY A 35 0.61 12.95 24.49
N ARG A 36 1.42 11.91 24.55
CA ARG A 36 1.35 10.77 23.61
C ARG A 36 0.15 9.90 23.95
N ARG A 37 -0.61 9.51 22.92
CA ARG A 37 -1.80 8.66 23.03
C ARG A 37 -1.41 7.20 23.24
N ARG A 38 -2.11 6.53 24.16
CA ARG A 38 -2.07 5.08 24.32
C ARG A 38 -3.46 4.50 24.10
N TYR A 39 -3.51 3.36 23.44
CA TYR A 39 -4.76 2.68 23.08
C TYR A 39 -4.86 1.31 23.75
N ASP A 40 -6.09 0.90 24.06
CA ASP A 40 -6.44 -0.43 24.52
C ASP A 40 -6.97 -1.24 23.32
N LEU A 41 -6.25 -2.30 22.93
CA LEU A 41 -6.63 -3.14 21.79
C LEU A 41 -7.97 -3.80 21.94
N THR A 42 -8.33 -4.23 23.18
CA THR A 42 -9.60 -4.93 23.42
C THR A 42 -10.76 -3.98 23.14
N LYS A 43 -10.64 -2.74 23.57
CA LYS A 43 -11.65 -1.71 23.30
C LYS A 43 -11.68 -1.35 21.80
N LEU A 44 -10.50 -1.22 21.15
CA LEU A 44 -10.41 -0.87 19.74
C LEU A 44 -11.00 -1.97 18.83
N ARG A 45 -10.75 -3.24 19.10
CA ARG A 45 -11.33 -4.35 18.33
C ARG A 45 -12.86 -4.38 18.39
N ASN A 46 -13.42 -3.96 19.53
CA ASN A 46 -14.88 -3.92 19.73
C ASN A 46 -15.52 -2.63 19.18
N LEU A 47 -14.77 -1.53 19.09
CA LEU A 47 -15.28 -0.20 18.72
C LEU A 47 -14.90 0.22 17.30
N ALA A 48 -14.00 -0.49 16.64
CA ALA A 48 -13.62 -0.25 15.25
C ALA A 48 -14.44 -1.08 14.26
N PRO A 49 -15.77 -0.85 14.13
CA PRO A 49 -16.47 -1.34 12.99
C PRO A 49 -15.89 -0.57 11.79
N HIS A 50 -15.32 -1.28 10.84
CA HIS A 50 -14.99 -0.73 9.54
C HIS A 50 -16.30 -0.32 8.83
N LYS A 51 -16.89 0.79 9.27
CA LYS A 51 -18.09 1.34 8.67
C LYS A 51 -17.67 2.37 7.64
N ALA A 52 -17.35 1.91 6.43
CA ALA A 52 -17.44 2.81 5.29
C ALA A 52 -18.90 3.32 5.22
N PRO A 53 -19.12 4.58 4.78
CA PRO A 53 -20.47 5.02 4.47
C PRO A 53 -21.12 3.98 3.57
N SER A 54 -22.32 3.55 3.91
CA SER A 54 -23.05 2.42 3.32
C SER A 54 -23.33 2.51 1.82
N THR A 55 -22.92 3.60 1.17
CA THR A 55 -23.14 3.90 -0.24
C THR A 55 -21.88 4.00 -1.09
N ARG A 56 -20.66 3.96 -0.47
CA ARG A 56 -19.38 4.14 -1.17
C ARG A 56 -18.68 2.80 -1.34
N THR A 57 -18.04 2.60 -2.50
CA THR A 57 -17.40 1.34 -2.88
C THR A 57 -16.15 1.06 -2.04
N THR A 58 -15.94 -0.21 -1.66
CA THR A 58 -14.64 -0.69 -1.19
C THR A 58 -13.82 -1.09 -2.41
N ILE A 59 -12.59 -0.60 -2.51
CA ILE A 59 -11.64 -1.03 -3.55
C ILE A 59 -10.52 -1.82 -2.90
N ALA A 60 -10.31 -3.04 -3.39
CA ALA A 60 -9.15 -3.86 -3.13
C ALA A 60 -8.13 -3.62 -4.25
N TYR A 61 -6.91 -3.20 -3.91
CA TYR A 61 -5.87 -2.93 -4.90
C TYR A 61 -4.69 -3.88 -4.73
N ALA A 62 -4.31 -4.54 -5.83
CA ALA A 62 -3.17 -5.45 -5.91
C ALA A 62 -2.24 -5.06 -7.05
N ARG A 63 -0.92 -5.24 -6.86
CA ARG A 63 0.09 -4.93 -7.86
C ARG A 63 1.28 -5.90 -7.78
N VAL A 64 1.81 -6.23 -8.94
CA VAL A 64 3.11 -6.90 -9.11
C VAL A 64 3.97 -6.10 -10.08
N SER A 65 5.29 -6.26 -10.00
CA SER A 65 6.23 -5.49 -10.81
C SER A 65 6.27 -5.96 -12.26
N THR A 66 6.16 -7.27 -12.49
CA THR A 66 6.32 -7.87 -13.82
C THR A 66 5.22 -8.86 -14.19
N ASN A 67 5.11 -9.14 -15.50
CA ASN A 67 4.20 -10.18 -16.02
C ASN A 67 4.56 -11.61 -15.56
N GLY A 68 5.82 -11.85 -15.15
CA GLY A 68 6.24 -13.14 -14.62
C GLY A 68 5.60 -13.48 -13.27
N GLN A 69 5.13 -12.48 -12.54
CA GLN A 69 4.56 -12.58 -11.18
C GLN A 69 3.01 -12.70 -11.17
N LYS A 70 2.42 -13.27 -12.23
CA LYS A 70 0.95 -13.40 -12.32
C LYS A 70 0.35 -14.28 -11.22
N ASP A 71 1.06 -15.31 -10.80
CA ASP A 71 0.60 -16.19 -9.73
C ASP A 71 0.58 -15.43 -8.38
N ASP A 72 1.54 -14.54 -8.15
CA ASP A 72 1.57 -13.68 -6.97
C ASP A 72 0.44 -12.67 -6.99
N LEU A 73 0.16 -12.07 -8.15
CA LEU A 73 -0.99 -11.20 -8.32
C LEU A 73 -2.28 -11.93 -7.98
N THR A 74 -2.43 -13.16 -8.46
CA THR A 74 -3.59 -14.01 -8.19
C THR A 74 -3.72 -14.30 -6.69
N ARG A 75 -2.61 -14.62 -6.00
CA ARG A 75 -2.61 -14.85 -4.54
C ARG A 75 -2.98 -13.57 -3.77
N GLN A 76 -2.42 -12.41 -4.17
CA GLN A 76 -2.78 -11.13 -3.56
C GLN A 76 -4.27 -10.82 -3.70
N VAL A 77 -4.82 -11.00 -4.90
CA VAL A 77 -6.25 -10.79 -5.17
C VAL A 77 -7.10 -11.72 -4.29
N ALA A 78 -6.82 -13.03 -4.27
CA ALA A 78 -7.56 -14.00 -3.47
C ALA A 78 -7.53 -13.66 -1.97
N LEU A 79 -6.39 -13.20 -1.45
CA LEU A 79 -6.26 -12.74 -0.06
C LEU A 79 -7.16 -11.54 0.23
N LEU A 80 -7.14 -10.53 -0.64
CA LEU A 80 -7.92 -9.31 -0.49
C LEU A 80 -9.43 -9.59 -0.61
N GLU A 81 -9.84 -10.41 -1.56
CA GLU A 81 -11.22 -10.84 -1.76
C GLU A 81 -11.74 -11.62 -0.54
N SER A 82 -10.95 -12.60 -0.06
CA SER A 82 -11.29 -13.39 1.12
C SER A 82 -11.47 -12.50 2.36
N PHE A 83 -10.59 -11.51 2.53
CA PHE A 83 -10.69 -10.55 3.62
C PHE A 83 -11.94 -9.67 3.49
N CYS A 84 -12.20 -9.09 2.31
CA CYS A 84 -13.39 -8.26 2.08
C CYS A 84 -14.69 -9.05 2.28
N ALA A 85 -14.73 -10.29 1.79
CA ALA A 85 -15.87 -11.19 1.97
C ALA A 85 -16.12 -11.53 3.45
N ALA A 86 -15.05 -11.82 4.21
CA ALA A 86 -15.14 -12.09 5.64
C ALA A 86 -15.66 -10.88 6.45
N GLN A 87 -15.43 -9.66 5.95
CA GLN A 87 -15.98 -8.43 6.54
C GLN A 87 -17.41 -8.10 6.07
N GLY A 88 -17.96 -8.86 5.11
CA GLY A 88 -19.27 -8.60 4.52
C GLY A 88 -19.30 -7.33 3.66
N TRP A 89 -18.17 -6.91 3.07
CA TRP A 89 -18.10 -5.72 2.24
C TRP A 89 -18.39 -6.04 0.77
N THR A 90 -19.17 -5.19 0.14
CA THR A 90 -19.22 -5.14 -1.34
C THR A 90 -17.96 -4.44 -1.83
N TYR A 91 -17.22 -5.07 -2.74
CA TYR A 91 -15.92 -4.59 -3.18
C TYR A 91 -15.72 -4.74 -4.68
N GLU A 92 -14.79 -3.97 -5.21
CA GLU A 92 -14.22 -4.10 -6.55
C GLU A 92 -12.71 -4.30 -6.43
N VAL A 93 -12.12 -5.08 -7.34
CA VAL A 93 -10.68 -5.30 -7.41
C VAL A 93 -10.08 -4.49 -8.55
N ILE A 94 -9.04 -3.72 -8.24
CA ILE A 94 -8.21 -3.04 -9.22
C ILE A 94 -6.82 -3.66 -9.15
N THR A 95 -6.29 -4.06 -10.32
CA THR A 95 -4.96 -4.66 -10.41
C THR A 95 -4.07 -3.87 -11.35
N ASP A 96 -2.75 -3.86 -11.05
CA ASP A 96 -1.72 -3.36 -11.94
C ASP A 96 -0.58 -4.37 -12.10
N VAL A 97 0.06 -4.34 -13.28
CA VAL A 97 1.34 -4.98 -13.54
C VAL A 97 2.30 -3.89 -13.96
N GLY A 98 3.24 -3.56 -13.10
CA GLY A 98 4.22 -2.50 -13.32
C GLY A 98 4.92 -2.10 -12.02
N SER A 99 6.10 -1.49 -12.15
CA SER A 99 6.92 -1.04 -11.03
C SER A 99 6.15 -0.16 -10.04
N GLY A 100 6.48 -0.29 -8.75
CA GLY A 100 5.99 0.57 -7.67
C GLY A 100 6.45 2.02 -7.76
N LEU A 101 7.42 2.31 -8.62
CA LEU A 101 7.91 3.65 -8.94
C LEU A 101 7.11 4.33 -10.05
N ASN A 102 6.30 3.57 -10.77
CA ASN A 102 5.54 4.08 -11.91
C ASN A 102 4.19 4.66 -11.47
N TYR A 103 4.13 5.96 -11.28
CA TYR A 103 2.89 6.69 -10.95
C TYR A 103 1.86 6.73 -12.10
N HIS A 104 2.21 6.22 -13.29
CA HIS A 104 1.34 6.17 -14.45
C HIS A 104 0.64 4.82 -14.60
N ASN A 105 0.80 3.90 -13.67
CA ASN A 105 0.07 2.64 -13.65
C ASN A 105 -1.43 2.91 -13.78
N ARG A 106 -2.08 2.19 -14.67
CA ARG A 106 -3.46 2.49 -15.09
C ARG A 106 -4.45 2.31 -13.94
N GLY A 107 -4.32 1.25 -13.17
CA GLY A 107 -5.16 0.97 -12.01
C GLY A 107 -4.95 1.98 -10.90
N LEU A 108 -3.70 2.38 -10.61
CA LEU A 108 -3.39 3.42 -9.65
C LEU A 108 -4.04 4.76 -10.01
N ARG A 109 -3.95 5.17 -11.27
CA ARG A 109 -4.59 6.40 -11.73
C ARG A 109 -6.11 6.35 -11.63
N LEU A 110 -6.71 5.22 -11.97
CA LEU A 110 -8.15 4.98 -11.80
C LEU A 110 -8.54 5.07 -10.33
N LEU A 111 -7.79 4.39 -9.44
CA LEU A 111 -8.01 4.44 -7.99
C LEU A 111 -7.97 5.87 -7.46
N ILE A 112 -6.91 6.65 -7.79
CA ILE A 112 -6.77 8.05 -7.35
C ILE A 112 -7.93 8.89 -7.87
N SER A 113 -8.31 8.75 -9.14
CA SER A 113 -9.46 9.47 -9.71
C SER A 113 -10.74 9.19 -8.95
N ARG A 114 -11.01 7.92 -8.63
CA ARG A 114 -12.23 7.52 -7.89
C ARG A 114 -12.19 7.95 -6.42
N ILE A 115 -11.01 8.03 -5.79
CA ILE A 115 -10.86 8.62 -4.45
C ILE A 115 -11.21 10.10 -4.49
N CYS A 116 -10.64 10.84 -5.46
CA CYS A 116 -10.88 12.28 -5.61
C CYS A 116 -12.33 12.63 -5.99
N SER A 117 -13.03 11.73 -6.68
CA SER A 117 -14.47 11.91 -6.96
C SER A 117 -15.38 11.54 -5.76
N GLY A 118 -14.79 11.04 -4.66
CA GLY A 118 -15.55 10.66 -3.48
C GLY A 118 -16.29 9.34 -3.57
N GLU A 119 -16.05 8.53 -4.59
CA GLU A 119 -16.72 7.24 -4.82
C GLU A 119 -16.21 6.14 -3.88
N VAL A 120 -14.94 6.25 -3.43
CA VAL A 120 -14.28 5.22 -2.63
C VAL A 120 -14.50 5.47 -1.14
N GLY A 121 -15.16 4.55 -0.49
CA GLY A 121 -15.34 4.55 0.96
C GLY A 121 -14.19 3.88 1.70
N ARG A 122 -13.57 2.88 1.06
CA ARG A 122 -12.48 2.10 1.65
C ARG A 122 -11.49 1.63 0.58
N LEU A 123 -10.19 1.74 0.89
CA LEU A 123 -9.09 1.16 0.14
C LEU A 123 -8.48 0.02 0.97
N VAL A 124 -8.41 -1.18 0.40
CA VAL A 124 -7.82 -2.38 1.03
C VAL A 124 -6.57 -2.78 0.29
N LEU A 125 -5.47 -2.97 1.02
CA LEU A 125 -4.15 -3.33 0.52
C LEU A 125 -3.60 -4.53 1.30
N SER A 126 -2.88 -5.43 0.65
CA SER A 126 -2.08 -6.45 1.35
C SER A 126 -0.90 -5.82 2.10
N HIS A 127 -0.19 -4.91 1.45
CA HIS A 127 0.93 -4.13 1.97
C HIS A 127 0.90 -2.71 1.39
N LYS A 128 1.47 -1.72 2.12
CA LYS A 128 1.55 -0.33 1.64
C LYS A 128 2.35 -0.20 0.33
N ASP A 129 3.40 -1.04 0.18
CA ASP A 129 4.29 -1.02 -0.97
C ASP A 129 3.63 -1.57 -2.25
N ARG A 130 2.50 -2.28 -2.10
CA ARG A 130 1.67 -2.68 -3.27
C ARG A 130 0.96 -1.48 -3.89
N LEU A 131 0.74 -0.41 -3.13
CA LEU A 131 0.21 0.83 -3.70
C LEU A 131 1.30 1.57 -4.47
N LEU A 132 2.36 1.98 -3.77
CA LEU A 132 3.52 2.68 -4.30
C LEU A 132 4.75 2.34 -3.47
N ARG A 133 5.92 2.26 -4.09
CA ARG A 133 7.18 2.07 -3.38
C ARG A 133 7.54 3.31 -2.55
N PHE A 134 7.34 4.49 -3.14
CA PHE A 134 7.52 5.77 -2.46
C PHE A 134 6.27 6.64 -2.62
N GLY A 135 6.01 7.50 -1.65
CA GLY A 135 4.90 8.46 -1.71
C GLY A 135 3.51 7.88 -1.46
N SER A 136 3.38 6.66 -0.96
CA SER A 136 2.09 6.10 -0.51
C SER A 136 1.42 6.98 0.54
N GLU A 137 2.20 7.69 1.36
CA GLU A 137 1.72 8.65 2.36
C GLU A 137 0.92 9.80 1.73
N LEU A 138 1.30 10.25 0.52
CA LEU A 138 0.55 11.26 -0.21
C LEU A 138 -0.84 10.74 -0.59
N VAL A 139 -0.92 9.50 -1.10
CA VAL A 139 -2.20 8.86 -1.42
C VAL A 139 -3.04 8.65 -0.17
N PHE A 140 -2.41 8.26 0.96
CA PHE A 140 -3.11 8.13 2.23
C PHE A 140 -3.66 9.47 2.74
N SER A 141 -2.93 10.57 2.54
CA SER A 141 -3.41 11.92 2.84
C SER A 141 -4.60 12.31 1.96
N LEU A 142 -4.61 11.94 0.68
CA LEU A 142 -5.78 12.10 -0.20
C LEU A 142 -6.95 11.25 0.31
N CYS A 143 -6.73 9.98 0.66
CA CYS A 143 -7.75 9.12 1.25
C CYS A 143 -8.36 9.77 2.50
N GLU A 144 -7.52 10.34 3.38
CA GLU A 144 -7.99 11.03 4.57
C GLU A 144 -8.86 12.26 4.20
N HIS A 145 -8.39 13.08 3.25
CA HIS A 145 -9.09 14.28 2.81
C HIS A 145 -10.49 13.97 2.23
N PHE A 146 -10.58 12.92 1.40
CA PHE A 146 -11.83 12.49 0.77
C PHE A 146 -12.63 11.50 1.63
N GLY A 147 -12.22 11.23 2.87
CA GLY A 147 -12.93 10.34 3.78
C GLY A 147 -12.90 8.87 3.35
N THR A 148 -11.88 8.44 2.61
CA THR A 148 -11.61 7.04 2.27
C THR A 148 -10.83 6.38 3.41
N GLU A 149 -11.35 5.29 3.95
CA GLU A 149 -10.66 4.48 4.96
C GLU A 149 -9.56 3.64 4.29
N VAL A 150 -8.34 3.62 4.87
CA VAL A 150 -7.26 2.76 4.37
C VAL A 150 -7.08 1.58 5.32
N VAL A 151 -7.17 0.37 4.78
CA VAL A 151 -6.98 -0.90 5.48
C VAL A 151 -5.80 -1.62 4.87
N ILE A 152 -4.78 -1.92 5.68
CA ILE A 152 -3.57 -2.66 5.26
C ILE A 152 -3.51 -3.93 6.07
N LEU A 153 -3.49 -5.09 5.39
CA LEU A 153 -3.55 -6.40 6.03
C LEU A 153 -2.24 -6.78 6.72
N ASN A 154 -1.09 -6.16 6.31
CA ASN A 154 0.25 -6.53 6.76
C ASN A 154 0.46 -8.05 6.65
N ALA A 155 0.00 -8.65 5.55
CA ALA A 155 0.26 -10.05 5.23
C ALA A 155 1.78 -10.31 5.29
N SER A 156 2.18 -11.53 5.65
CA SER A 156 3.61 -11.91 5.66
C SER A 156 4.24 -11.55 4.30
N GLU A 157 5.42 -10.95 4.35
CA GLU A 157 6.17 -10.60 3.14
C GLU A 157 6.41 -11.89 2.33
N ASP A 158 5.88 -11.93 1.11
CA ASP A 158 6.17 -13.00 0.17
C ASP A 158 7.61 -12.84 -0.34
N SER A 159 8.25 -13.95 -0.75
CA SER A 159 9.59 -13.97 -1.35
C SER A 159 9.77 -13.01 -2.53
N THR A 160 8.68 -12.61 -3.16
CA THR A 160 8.62 -11.62 -4.27
C THR A 160 8.92 -10.19 -3.84
N PHE A 161 8.94 -9.86 -2.54
CA PHE A 161 9.24 -8.50 -2.07
C PHE A 161 10.68 -8.11 -2.37
N GLU A 162 11.64 -9.02 -2.16
CA GLU A 162 13.05 -8.78 -2.44
C GLU A 162 13.31 -8.66 -3.94
N GLU A 163 12.64 -9.47 -4.75
CA GLU A 163 12.69 -9.38 -6.23
C GLU A 163 12.14 -8.05 -6.72
N ASP A 164 10.97 -7.64 -6.24
CA ASP A 164 10.36 -6.35 -6.56
C ASP A 164 11.27 -5.17 -6.17
N LEU A 165 11.91 -5.26 -4.99
CA LEU A 165 12.84 -4.22 -4.52
C LEU A 165 14.07 -4.14 -5.41
N ALA A 166 14.64 -5.28 -5.81
CA ALA A 166 15.79 -5.33 -6.70
C ALA A 166 15.46 -4.72 -8.08
N GLU A 167 14.30 -5.02 -8.64
CA GLU A 167 13.84 -4.43 -9.91
C GLU A 167 13.64 -2.91 -9.81
N ASP A 168 13.03 -2.42 -8.73
CA ASP A 168 12.84 -0.99 -8.48
C ASP A 168 14.19 -0.25 -8.37
N VAL A 169 15.20 -0.86 -7.70
CA VAL A 169 16.56 -0.30 -7.62
C VAL A 169 17.22 -0.22 -9.00
N ILE A 170 17.08 -1.28 -9.82
CA ILE A 170 17.59 -1.29 -11.19
C ILE A 170 16.95 -0.17 -12.02
N GLU A 171 15.64 0.04 -11.90
CA GLU A 171 14.93 1.11 -12.60
C GLU A 171 15.46 2.49 -12.20
N ILE A 172 15.64 2.76 -10.89
CA ILE A 172 16.21 4.03 -10.38
C ILE A 172 17.60 4.25 -10.96
N VAL A 173 18.49 3.25 -10.85
CA VAL A 173 19.86 3.34 -11.36
C VAL A 173 19.87 3.56 -12.86
N THR A 174 18.98 2.92 -13.61
CA THR A 174 18.84 3.09 -15.06
C THR A 174 18.50 4.52 -15.42
N VAL A 175 17.47 5.09 -14.78
CA VAL A 175 17.06 6.49 -15.02
C VAL A 175 18.16 7.46 -14.63
N PHE A 176 18.86 7.21 -13.52
CA PHE A 176 19.95 8.05 -13.05
C PHE A 176 21.14 8.03 -14.01
N THR A 177 21.58 6.83 -14.43
CA THR A 177 22.69 6.67 -15.37
C THR A 177 22.36 7.24 -16.75
N ALA A 178 21.12 7.07 -17.23
CA ALA A 178 20.68 7.67 -18.48
C ALA A 178 20.73 9.22 -18.45
N ARG A 179 20.40 9.83 -17.32
CA ARG A 179 20.48 11.30 -17.13
C ARG A 179 21.92 11.81 -17.00
N LEU A 180 22.80 11.05 -16.31
CA LEU A 180 24.19 11.48 -16.08
C LEU A 180 25.05 11.32 -17.32
N TYR A 181 24.90 10.24 -18.07
CA TYR A 181 25.84 9.87 -19.14
C TYR A 181 25.24 9.98 -20.53
N GLY A 182 23.96 10.31 -20.66
CA GLY A 182 23.25 10.40 -21.94
C GLY A 182 23.07 9.04 -22.62
N SER A 183 22.16 8.96 -23.57
CA SER A 183 21.75 7.71 -24.23
C SER A 183 22.83 7.10 -25.17
N ARG A 184 24.02 7.65 -25.23
CA ARG A 184 25.08 7.31 -26.23
C ARG A 184 26.30 6.58 -25.71
N SER A 185 26.38 6.24 -24.42
CA SER A 185 27.58 5.60 -23.87
C SER A 185 27.45 4.08 -23.82
N HIS A 186 28.40 3.38 -24.47
CA HIS A 186 28.59 1.92 -24.39
C HIS A 186 28.77 1.42 -22.93
N THR A 187 29.25 2.28 -22.04
CA THR A 187 29.46 2.04 -20.62
C THR A 187 28.15 1.75 -19.88
N ASN A 188 27.03 2.38 -20.29
CA ASN A 188 25.72 2.14 -19.68
C ASN A 188 25.25 0.68 -19.86
N LYS A 189 25.51 0.08 -21.02
CA LYS A 189 25.10 -1.31 -21.27
C LYS A 189 25.83 -2.28 -20.36
N THR A 190 27.13 -2.09 -20.18
CA THR A 190 27.97 -2.94 -19.30
C THR A 190 27.57 -2.82 -17.84
N VAL A 191 27.29 -1.61 -17.33
CA VAL A 191 26.83 -1.38 -15.96
C VAL A 191 25.45 -2.02 -15.74
N MET A 192 24.54 -1.91 -16.71
CA MET A 192 23.22 -2.50 -16.62
C MET A 192 23.26 -4.03 -16.63
N ASP A 193 24.12 -4.64 -17.45
CA ASP A 193 24.29 -6.08 -17.51
C ASP A 193 24.91 -6.63 -16.21
N GLN A 194 25.84 -5.89 -15.60
CA GLN A 194 26.41 -6.23 -14.29
C GLN A 194 25.38 -6.11 -13.16
N LEU A 195 24.56 -5.06 -13.14
CA LEU A 195 23.50 -4.89 -12.14
C LEU A 195 22.44 -6.00 -12.23
N ARG A 196 22.06 -6.39 -13.46
CA ARG A 196 21.13 -7.51 -13.67
C ARG A 196 21.71 -8.84 -13.19
N SER A 197 23.00 -9.09 -13.40
CA SER A 197 23.64 -10.32 -12.92
C SER A 197 23.68 -10.38 -11.40
N VAL A 198 23.98 -9.27 -10.71
CA VAL A 198 23.97 -9.17 -9.25
C VAL A 198 22.56 -9.34 -8.70
N ALA A 199 21.55 -8.70 -9.31
CA ALA A 199 20.16 -8.86 -8.89
C ALA A 199 19.66 -10.30 -9.03
N ALA A 200 20.04 -11.00 -10.10
CA ALA A 200 19.73 -12.42 -10.30
C ALA A 200 20.45 -13.35 -9.31
N GLU A 201 21.57 -12.91 -8.74
CA GLU A 201 22.35 -13.65 -7.73
C GLU A 201 21.77 -13.46 -6.33
N VAL A 202 21.25 -12.28 -6.03
CA VAL A 202 20.57 -11.96 -4.75
C VAL A 202 19.18 -12.60 -4.66
N ALA A 203 18.50 -12.82 -5.80
CA ALA A 203 17.18 -13.45 -5.89
C ALA A 203 17.21 -14.99 -5.90
N ARG A 204 18.39 -15.64 -5.69
CA ARG A 204 18.56 -17.09 -5.54
C ARG A 204 18.75 -17.49 -4.07
#